data_1297e1ad6101070a636c44dec1ca7689
#
_entry.id   1297e1ad6101070a636c44dec1ca7689
#
_cell.length_a   1.000
_cell.length_b   1.000
_cell.length_c   1.000
_cell.angle_alpha   90.00
_cell.angle_beta   90.00
_cell.angle_gamma   90.00
#
_symmetry.space_group_name_H-M   'P 1'
#
loop_
_entity.id
_entity.type
_entity.pdbx_description
1 polymer ?
#
loop_
_entity_poly.entity_id
_entity_poly.type
_entity_poly.pdbx_seq_one_letter_code
_entity_poly.pdbx_strand_id
1 'polypeptide(L)'
;MGRHYVGLATNDPKHGGFQLYTVCRDIVVSPILDSLPFEQAVVLPLPSPLLLQVFRMGRLALPYPTNVSKPTGKVVLVWGGSSSVGSSAIQLAAAAGVTVVTVASSHNLQYVKSLGTEHTFDYKSPSVVDDIVSAVKSTDFAGIFGAISTGESSGIWSQALRKLGSGGKYAPPCQRPKMFSRIWQVEEVSLRLLNSLSWA
;
A
#
# COMPACT_ATOMS: atom_id res chain seq x y z
N MET A 1 34.70 0.19 5.77
CA MET A 1 33.65 0.32 4.74
C MET A 1 32.45 1.00 5.41
N GLY A 2 31.94 2.10 4.83
CA GLY A 2 30.77 2.79 5.38
C GLY A 2 29.51 1.97 5.14
N ARG A 3 28.55 2.02 6.07
CA ARG A 3 27.22 1.40 5.87
C ARG A 3 26.36 2.33 5.01
N HIS A 4 25.58 1.75 4.12
CA HIS A 4 24.58 2.47 3.33
C HIS A 4 23.23 2.47 4.06
N TYR A 5 22.52 3.58 3.93
CA TYR A 5 21.22 3.77 4.57
C TYR A 5 20.20 4.29 3.56
N VAL A 6 18.96 3.93 3.74
CA VAL A 6 17.82 4.50 3.04
C VAL A 6 16.92 5.18 4.07
N GLY A 7 16.34 6.31 3.72
CA GLY A 7 15.49 7.07 4.61
C GLY A 7 14.44 7.90 3.88
N LEU A 8 13.42 8.33 4.62
CA LEU A 8 12.39 9.21 4.10
C LEU A 8 12.77 10.67 4.38
N ALA A 9 12.90 11.47 3.31
CA ALA A 9 13.00 12.91 3.43
C ALA A 9 11.70 13.50 4.00
N THR A 10 11.84 14.55 4.80
CA THR A 10 10.69 15.28 5.36
C THR A 10 10.57 16.66 4.69
N ASN A 11 9.50 17.39 5.00
CA ASN A 11 9.28 18.75 4.46
C ASN A 11 10.22 19.83 5.06
N ASP A 12 11.10 19.48 6.00
CA ASP A 12 12.11 20.40 6.53
C ASP A 12 13.30 20.42 5.54
N PRO A 13 13.75 21.59 5.05
CA PRO A 13 14.83 21.69 4.06
C PRO A 13 16.12 20.96 4.45
N LYS A 14 16.46 20.90 5.75
CA LYS A 14 17.66 20.18 6.24
C LYS A 14 17.60 18.66 6.04
N HIS A 15 16.39 18.10 5.80
CA HIS A 15 16.17 16.69 5.53
C HIS A 15 16.07 16.38 4.02
N GLY A 16 16.31 17.38 3.15
CA GLY A 16 16.27 17.19 1.70
C GLY A 16 17.45 16.33 1.21
N GLY A 17 17.23 15.53 0.17
CA GLY A 17 18.25 14.65 -0.40
C GLY A 17 19.21 15.32 -1.40
N PHE A 18 18.91 16.54 -1.86
CA PHE A 18 19.72 17.27 -2.84
C PHE A 18 20.78 18.17 -2.17
N GLN A 19 21.60 17.57 -1.31
CA GLN A 19 22.68 18.26 -0.59
C GLN A 19 23.81 17.27 -0.27
N LEU A 20 25.01 17.78 0.01
CA LEU A 20 26.18 16.93 0.31
C LEU A 20 26.03 16.15 1.62
N TYR A 21 25.37 16.73 2.60
CA TYR A 21 25.12 16.14 3.90
C TYR A 21 23.65 16.35 4.28
N THR A 22 22.93 15.27 4.46
CA THR A 22 21.52 15.31 4.84
C THR A 22 21.36 14.92 6.30
N VAL A 23 20.58 15.69 7.04
CA VAL A 23 20.19 15.32 8.41
C VAL A 23 19.01 14.35 8.33
N CYS A 24 19.23 13.12 8.73
CA CYS A 24 18.18 12.11 8.80
C CYS A 24 17.70 11.94 10.24
N ARG A 25 16.40 11.72 10.39
CA ARG A 25 15.85 11.29 11.69
C ARG A 25 16.05 9.79 11.81
N ASP A 26 16.57 9.33 12.93
CA ASP A 26 16.83 7.92 13.24
C ASP A 26 15.61 7.00 13.02
N ILE A 27 14.42 7.51 13.39
CA ILE A 27 13.14 6.81 13.24
C ILE A 27 12.65 6.61 11.80
N VAL A 28 13.30 7.18 10.80
CA VAL A 28 12.93 7.07 9.37
C VAL A 28 14.11 6.67 8.50
N VAL A 29 15.12 6.05 9.09
CA VAL A 29 16.33 5.58 8.41
C VAL A 29 16.55 4.11 8.70
N SER A 30 16.84 3.34 7.67
CA SER A 30 17.15 1.92 7.78
C SER A 30 18.44 1.59 7.04
N PRO A 31 19.29 0.68 7.56
CA PRO A 31 20.44 0.20 6.81
C PRO A 31 19.98 -0.57 5.57
N ILE A 32 20.70 -0.38 4.46
CA ILE A 32 20.50 -1.14 3.22
C ILE A 32 21.39 -2.38 3.31
N LEU A 33 20.85 -3.53 2.90
CA LEU A 33 21.65 -4.75 2.76
C LEU A 33 22.67 -4.57 1.62
N ASP A 34 23.89 -5.06 1.80
CA ASP A 34 24.96 -4.97 0.79
C ASP A 34 24.57 -5.62 -0.54
N SER A 35 23.64 -6.59 -0.53
CA SER A 35 23.10 -7.26 -1.71
C SER A 35 21.99 -6.48 -2.43
N LEU A 36 21.46 -5.40 -1.84
CA LEU A 36 20.34 -4.66 -2.40
C LEU A 36 20.84 -3.39 -3.12
N PRO A 37 20.64 -3.27 -4.45
CA PRO A 37 20.99 -2.06 -5.21
C PRO A 37 20.21 -0.83 -4.71
N PHE A 38 20.83 0.36 -4.83
CA PHE A 38 20.19 1.61 -4.39
C PHE A 38 18.87 1.88 -5.10
N GLU A 39 18.79 1.56 -6.39
CA GLU A 39 17.61 1.75 -7.24
C GLU A 39 16.42 0.94 -6.74
N GLN A 40 16.66 -0.21 -6.14
CA GLN A 40 15.61 -1.02 -5.52
C GLN A 40 15.31 -0.57 -4.10
N ALA A 41 16.33 -0.21 -3.33
CA ALA A 41 16.14 0.24 -1.94
C ALA A 41 15.30 1.53 -1.85
N VAL A 42 15.46 2.46 -2.79
CA VAL A 42 14.79 3.77 -2.78
C VAL A 42 13.28 3.70 -2.98
N VAL A 43 12.76 2.61 -3.52
CA VAL A 43 11.32 2.43 -3.79
C VAL A 43 10.50 2.31 -2.49
N LEU A 44 11.09 1.79 -1.43
CA LEU A 44 10.40 1.33 -0.23
C LEU A 44 10.12 2.36 0.87
N PRO A 45 10.94 3.40 1.09
CA PRO A 45 10.80 4.26 2.26
C PRO A 45 9.47 5.01 2.35
N LEU A 46 8.89 5.39 1.22
CA LEU A 46 7.63 6.15 1.22
C LEU A 46 6.39 5.25 1.42
N PRO A 47 6.18 4.18 0.64
CA PRO A 47 4.95 3.39 0.76
C PRO A 47 4.90 2.52 2.01
N SER A 48 6.02 1.92 2.43
CA SER A 48 6.00 0.87 3.47
C SER A 48 5.47 1.32 4.83
N PRO A 49 5.94 2.40 5.46
CA PRO A 49 5.42 2.83 6.75
C PRO A 49 3.95 3.23 6.69
N LEU A 50 3.58 3.87 5.59
CA LEU A 50 2.22 4.33 5.35
C LEU A 50 1.24 3.16 5.25
N LEU A 51 1.63 2.13 4.52
CA LEU A 51 0.80 0.94 4.29
C LEU A 51 0.66 0.09 5.55
N LEU A 52 1.75 -0.14 6.28
CA LEU A 52 1.70 -0.87 7.54
C LEU A 52 0.81 -0.16 8.57
N GLN A 53 0.86 1.17 8.62
CA GLN A 53 -0.01 1.95 9.47
C GLN A 53 -1.48 1.81 9.07
N VAL A 54 -1.79 1.91 7.77
CA VAL A 54 -3.16 1.83 7.27
C VAL A 54 -3.71 0.41 7.41
N PHE A 55 -2.91 -0.60 7.11
CA PHE A 55 -3.38 -1.98 7.15
C PHE A 55 -3.62 -2.48 8.57
N ARG A 56 -2.71 -2.22 9.49
CA ARG A 56 -2.81 -2.76 10.85
C ARG A 56 -3.46 -1.83 11.87
N MET A 57 -2.96 -0.60 12.00
CA MET A 57 -3.41 0.35 13.02
C MET A 57 -4.58 1.20 12.54
N GLY A 58 -4.78 1.23 11.22
CA GLY A 58 -5.86 1.93 10.59
C GLY A 58 -7.17 1.14 10.64
N ARG A 59 -8.08 1.57 9.82
CA ARG A 59 -9.46 1.12 9.80
C ARG A 59 -9.67 -0.27 9.20
N LEU A 60 -8.67 -0.82 8.47
CA LEU A 60 -8.81 -2.08 7.73
C LEU A 60 -8.50 -3.32 8.58
N ALA A 61 -7.66 -3.20 9.61
CA ALA A 61 -7.30 -4.29 10.52
C ALA A 61 -6.85 -5.58 9.78
N LEU A 62 -6.01 -5.42 8.76
CA LEU A 62 -5.44 -6.53 8.01
C LEU A 62 -4.25 -7.14 8.76
N PRO A 63 -3.94 -8.43 8.55
CA PRO A 63 -2.77 -9.06 9.14
C PRO A 63 -1.47 -8.49 8.55
N TYR A 64 -0.35 -8.79 9.20
CA TYR A 64 0.96 -8.49 8.64
C TYR A 64 1.28 -9.42 7.46
N PRO A 65 1.99 -8.92 6.44
CA PRO A 65 2.52 -9.75 5.39
C PRO A 65 3.54 -10.75 5.96
N THR A 66 3.59 -11.95 5.39
CA THR A 66 4.49 -13.03 5.77
C THR A 66 5.05 -13.73 4.54
N ASN A 67 6.21 -14.39 4.66
CA ASN A 67 6.81 -15.15 3.56
C ASN A 67 5.96 -16.38 3.15
N VAL A 68 5.14 -16.88 4.06
CA VAL A 68 4.21 -17.99 3.81
C VAL A 68 2.83 -17.51 4.23
N SER A 69 2.15 -16.84 3.30
CA SER A 69 0.80 -16.34 3.56
C SER A 69 -0.21 -17.47 3.58
N LYS A 70 -1.11 -17.41 4.56
CA LYS A 70 -2.32 -18.26 4.57
C LYS A 70 -3.52 -17.41 4.17
N PRO A 71 -4.41 -17.90 3.30
CA PRO A 71 -5.63 -17.17 2.96
C PRO A 71 -6.41 -16.77 4.22
N THR A 72 -6.75 -15.50 4.33
CA THR A 72 -7.48 -14.95 5.48
C THR A 72 -8.98 -14.95 5.29
N GLY A 73 -9.45 -15.17 4.06
CA GLY A 73 -10.86 -14.99 3.67
C GLY A 73 -11.26 -13.51 3.52
N LYS A 74 -10.39 -12.57 3.91
CA LYS A 74 -10.65 -11.13 3.78
C LYS A 74 -10.40 -10.62 2.37
N VAL A 75 -11.18 -9.62 1.98
CA VAL A 75 -11.04 -8.92 0.70
C VAL A 75 -10.81 -7.43 0.94
N VAL A 76 -9.89 -6.83 0.21
CA VAL A 76 -9.63 -5.39 0.23
C VAL A 76 -9.75 -4.82 -1.19
N LEU A 77 -10.37 -3.65 -1.32
CA LEU A 77 -10.36 -2.88 -2.56
C LEU A 77 -9.22 -1.86 -2.49
N VAL A 78 -8.27 -1.94 -3.42
CA VAL A 78 -7.22 -0.94 -3.61
C VAL A 78 -7.60 -0.02 -4.76
N TRP A 79 -7.92 1.24 -4.46
CA TRP A 79 -8.25 2.23 -5.48
C TRP A 79 -6.98 2.93 -5.98
N GLY A 80 -6.73 2.84 -7.29
CA GLY A 80 -5.50 3.38 -7.90
C GLY A 80 -4.31 2.44 -7.77
N GLY A 81 -4.53 1.16 -8.06
CA GLY A 81 -3.54 0.07 -7.89
C GLY A 81 -2.24 0.24 -8.69
N SER A 82 -2.26 0.97 -9.79
CA SER A 82 -1.07 1.21 -10.61
C SER A 82 -0.17 2.37 -10.13
N SER A 83 -0.58 3.09 -9.09
CA SER A 83 0.30 4.07 -8.45
C SER A 83 1.37 3.39 -7.59
N SER A 84 2.49 4.06 -7.31
CA SER A 84 3.55 3.52 -6.46
C SER A 84 3.03 3.00 -5.11
N VAL A 85 2.20 3.79 -4.45
CA VAL A 85 1.56 3.39 -3.17
C VAL A 85 0.55 2.26 -3.36
N GLY A 86 -0.25 2.31 -4.44
CA GLY A 86 -1.22 1.28 -4.77
C GLY A 86 -0.57 -0.06 -5.10
N SER A 87 0.48 -0.05 -5.92
CA SER A 87 1.25 -1.26 -6.27
C SER A 87 1.86 -1.94 -5.03
N SER A 88 2.43 -1.14 -4.14
CA SER A 88 2.95 -1.65 -2.86
C SER A 88 1.84 -2.18 -1.96
N ALA A 89 0.67 -1.52 -1.94
CA ALA A 89 -0.49 -1.97 -1.18
C ALA A 89 -1.01 -3.35 -1.66
N ILE A 90 -1.08 -3.54 -2.96
CA ILE A 90 -1.48 -4.83 -3.56
C ILE A 90 -0.54 -5.93 -3.10
N GLN A 91 0.77 -5.75 -3.28
CA GLN A 91 1.77 -6.76 -2.95
C GLN A 91 1.79 -7.11 -1.46
N LEU A 92 1.71 -6.11 -0.58
CA LEU A 92 1.67 -6.34 0.86
C LEU A 92 0.38 -7.01 1.31
N ALA A 93 -0.78 -6.67 0.73
CA ALA A 93 -2.05 -7.33 1.04
C ALA A 93 -2.04 -8.79 0.56
N ALA A 94 -1.54 -9.06 -0.65
CA ALA A 94 -1.39 -10.42 -1.15
C ALA A 94 -0.42 -11.24 -0.28
N ALA A 95 0.72 -10.67 0.12
CA ALA A 95 1.66 -11.31 1.05
C ALA A 95 1.08 -11.52 2.46
N ALA A 96 0.03 -10.78 2.83
CA ALA A 96 -0.72 -10.99 4.06
C ALA A 96 -1.84 -12.03 3.94
N GLY A 97 -2.01 -12.68 2.77
CA GLY A 97 -3.07 -13.65 2.50
C GLY A 97 -4.45 -13.02 2.32
N VAL A 98 -4.50 -11.73 1.99
CA VAL A 98 -5.75 -11.01 1.73
C VAL A 98 -6.01 -10.98 0.24
N THR A 99 -7.22 -11.30 -0.16
CA THR A 99 -7.65 -11.17 -1.56
C THR A 99 -7.75 -9.70 -1.96
N VAL A 100 -7.13 -9.35 -3.08
CA VAL A 100 -7.07 -7.96 -3.55
C VAL A 100 -7.94 -7.77 -4.77
N VAL A 101 -8.87 -6.83 -4.67
CA VAL A 101 -9.61 -6.24 -5.79
C VAL A 101 -9.00 -4.87 -6.05
N THR A 102 -8.79 -4.49 -7.31
CA THR A 102 -8.22 -3.17 -7.61
C THR A 102 -8.87 -2.50 -8.80
N VAL A 103 -8.74 -1.19 -8.85
CA VAL A 103 -9.06 -0.41 -10.05
C VAL A 103 -7.81 0.34 -10.54
N ALA A 104 -7.67 0.37 -11.86
CA ALA A 104 -6.61 1.09 -12.55
C ALA A 104 -7.14 1.59 -13.91
N SER A 105 -6.34 2.32 -14.67
CA SER A 105 -6.66 2.59 -16.08
C SER A 105 -6.52 1.32 -16.93
N SER A 106 -7.27 1.23 -18.01
CA SER A 106 -7.33 0.04 -18.91
C SER A 106 -5.96 -0.48 -19.31
N HIS A 107 -5.02 0.40 -19.65
CA HIS A 107 -3.66 0.02 -20.05
C HIS A 107 -2.78 -0.54 -18.90
N ASN A 108 -3.19 -0.33 -17.64
CA ASN A 108 -2.46 -0.82 -16.47
C ASN A 108 -3.07 -2.10 -15.85
N LEU A 109 -4.17 -2.64 -16.39
CA LEU A 109 -4.84 -3.79 -15.80
C LEU A 109 -3.95 -5.04 -15.74
N GLN A 110 -3.17 -5.29 -16.79
CA GLN A 110 -2.23 -6.41 -16.81
C GLN A 110 -1.11 -6.24 -15.77
N TYR A 111 -0.59 -5.03 -15.65
CA TYR A 111 0.42 -4.72 -14.63
C TYR A 111 -0.11 -4.97 -13.22
N VAL A 112 -1.25 -4.40 -12.84
CA VAL A 112 -1.78 -4.63 -11.48
C VAL A 112 -2.16 -6.09 -11.24
N LYS A 113 -2.56 -6.83 -12.28
CA LYS A 113 -2.83 -8.26 -12.19
C LYS A 113 -1.55 -9.05 -11.85
N SER A 114 -0.41 -8.69 -12.42
CA SER A 114 0.88 -9.35 -12.13
C SER A 114 1.34 -9.12 -10.68
N LEU A 115 0.82 -8.10 -9.98
CA LEU A 115 1.14 -7.80 -8.59
C LEU A 115 0.39 -8.68 -7.57
N GLY A 116 -0.53 -9.56 -8.02
CA GLY A 116 -1.26 -10.47 -7.16
C GLY A 116 -2.70 -10.06 -6.86
N THR A 117 -3.36 -9.32 -7.77
CA THR A 117 -4.78 -9.02 -7.66
C THR A 117 -5.63 -10.14 -8.24
N GLU A 118 -6.76 -10.44 -7.60
CA GLU A 118 -7.74 -11.39 -8.10
C GLU A 118 -8.68 -10.77 -9.15
N HIS A 119 -9.19 -9.57 -8.85
CA HIS A 119 -10.05 -8.83 -9.76
C HIS A 119 -9.49 -7.45 -10.06
N THR A 120 -9.56 -7.05 -11.34
CA THR A 120 -9.07 -5.75 -11.82
C THR A 120 -10.13 -5.08 -12.68
N PHE A 121 -10.45 -3.82 -12.42
CA PHE A 121 -11.46 -3.06 -13.15
C PHE A 121 -10.91 -1.74 -13.66
N ASP A 122 -11.42 -1.29 -14.81
CA ASP A 122 -11.13 0.06 -15.29
C ASP A 122 -12.02 1.07 -14.55
N TYR A 123 -11.37 2.03 -13.88
CA TYR A 123 -12.11 3.06 -13.13
C TYR A 123 -12.98 3.98 -14.03
N LYS A 124 -12.74 3.99 -15.35
CA LYS A 124 -13.54 4.71 -16.34
C LYS A 124 -14.74 3.92 -16.85
N SER A 125 -14.85 2.64 -16.52
CA SER A 125 -16.00 1.84 -16.91
C SER A 125 -17.28 2.37 -16.28
N PRO A 126 -18.35 2.53 -17.03
CA PRO A 126 -19.65 2.94 -16.48
C PRO A 126 -20.23 1.91 -15.50
N SER A 127 -19.80 0.65 -15.60
CA SER A 127 -20.23 -0.45 -14.72
C SER A 127 -19.32 -0.65 -13.50
N VAL A 128 -18.24 0.13 -13.33
CA VAL A 128 -17.20 -0.11 -12.31
C VAL A 128 -17.76 -0.26 -10.89
N VAL A 129 -18.78 0.50 -10.52
CA VAL A 129 -19.43 0.39 -9.21
C VAL A 129 -20.11 -0.96 -9.03
N ASP A 130 -20.84 -1.42 -10.04
CA ASP A 130 -21.56 -2.70 -9.98
C ASP A 130 -20.61 -3.89 -10.06
N ASP A 131 -19.55 -3.77 -10.85
CA ASP A 131 -18.49 -4.77 -10.95
C ASP A 131 -17.77 -4.95 -9.61
N ILE A 132 -17.38 -3.86 -8.94
CA ILE A 132 -16.78 -3.88 -7.61
C ILE A 132 -17.74 -4.52 -6.59
N VAL A 133 -19.00 -4.07 -6.56
CA VAL A 133 -20.00 -4.60 -5.63
C VAL A 133 -20.18 -6.10 -5.84
N SER A 134 -20.27 -6.56 -7.08
CA SER A 134 -20.41 -7.99 -7.41
C SER A 134 -19.22 -8.80 -6.94
N ALA A 135 -18.01 -8.26 -7.07
CA ALA A 135 -16.78 -8.94 -6.65
C ALA A 135 -16.64 -9.09 -5.11
N VAL A 136 -17.23 -8.17 -4.31
CA VAL A 136 -16.99 -8.15 -2.86
C VAL A 136 -18.22 -8.45 -2.01
N LYS A 137 -19.44 -8.46 -2.56
CA LYS A 137 -20.70 -8.54 -1.82
C LYS A 137 -20.86 -9.77 -0.92
N SER A 138 -20.31 -10.91 -1.34
CA SER A 138 -20.42 -12.19 -0.61
C SER A 138 -19.14 -12.56 0.14
N THR A 139 -18.26 -11.60 0.40
CA THR A 139 -16.93 -11.83 1.00
C THR A 139 -16.78 -11.12 2.35
N ASP A 140 -15.76 -11.47 3.13
CA ASP A 140 -15.36 -10.70 4.31
C ASP A 140 -14.63 -9.41 3.85
N PHE A 141 -15.42 -8.43 3.40
CA PHE A 141 -14.91 -7.18 2.85
C PHE A 141 -14.34 -6.28 3.96
N ALA A 142 -13.02 -6.18 4.02
CA ALA A 142 -12.32 -5.39 5.02
C ALA A 142 -12.46 -3.87 4.81
N GLY A 143 -12.64 -3.43 3.56
CA GLY A 143 -12.81 -2.02 3.22
C GLY A 143 -12.01 -1.57 2.00
N ILE A 144 -11.87 -0.25 1.85
CA ILE A 144 -11.21 0.39 0.72
C ILE A 144 -9.92 1.07 1.18
N PHE A 145 -8.83 0.78 0.48
CA PHE A 145 -7.59 1.56 0.52
C PHE A 145 -7.53 2.48 -0.71
N GLY A 146 -7.64 3.79 -0.51
CA GLY A 146 -7.60 4.77 -1.57
C GLY A 146 -6.18 5.29 -1.81
N ALA A 147 -5.37 4.64 -2.63
CA ALA A 147 -4.04 5.14 -2.99
C ALA A 147 -4.10 6.46 -3.80
N ILE A 148 -5.19 6.66 -4.53
CA ILE A 148 -5.52 7.92 -5.20
C ILE A 148 -6.87 8.40 -4.69
N SER A 149 -6.91 9.62 -4.13
CA SER A 149 -8.11 10.22 -3.56
C SER A 149 -8.35 11.58 -4.21
N THR A 150 -9.17 11.60 -5.26
CA THR A 150 -9.71 12.81 -5.89
C THR A 150 -11.19 12.94 -5.54
N GLY A 151 -11.78 14.11 -5.80
CA GLY A 151 -13.23 14.29 -5.61
C GLY A 151 -14.05 13.30 -6.42
N GLU A 152 -13.63 13.05 -7.67
CA GLU A 152 -14.28 12.09 -8.57
C GLU A 152 -14.19 10.65 -8.05
N SER A 153 -12.98 10.20 -7.73
CA SER A 153 -12.79 8.84 -7.18
C SER A 153 -13.57 8.64 -5.87
N SER A 154 -13.63 9.67 -5.04
CA SER A 154 -14.40 9.66 -3.78
C SER A 154 -15.89 9.46 -4.02
N GLY A 155 -16.45 10.04 -5.09
CA GLY A 155 -17.82 9.83 -5.52
C GLY A 155 -18.11 8.37 -5.88
N ILE A 156 -17.23 7.76 -6.66
CA ILE A 156 -17.39 6.39 -7.17
C ILE A 156 -17.34 5.36 -6.04
N TRP A 157 -16.28 5.35 -5.24
CA TRP A 157 -16.17 4.35 -4.16
C TRP A 157 -17.17 4.59 -3.03
N SER A 158 -17.65 5.84 -2.80
CA SER A 158 -18.75 6.10 -1.87
C SER A 158 -20.07 5.48 -2.35
N GLN A 159 -20.30 5.44 -3.66
CA GLN A 159 -21.46 4.74 -4.23
C GLN A 159 -21.35 3.22 -4.02
N ALA A 160 -20.16 2.65 -4.24
CA ALA A 160 -19.93 1.23 -4.00
C ALA A 160 -20.20 0.86 -2.53
N LEU A 161 -19.66 1.65 -1.57
CA LEU A 161 -19.91 1.43 -0.14
C LEU A 161 -21.39 1.52 0.23
N ARG A 162 -22.13 2.48 -0.33
CA ARG A 162 -23.59 2.59 -0.10
C ARG A 162 -24.34 1.37 -0.62
N LYS A 163 -24.00 0.88 -1.82
CA LYS A 163 -24.64 -0.32 -2.39
C LYS A 163 -24.34 -1.60 -1.57
N LEU A 164 -23.17 -1.67 -0.95
CA LEU A 164 -22.82 -2.80 -0.09
C LEU A 164 -23.55 -2.79 1.24
N GLY A 165 -24.17 -1.68 1.65
CA GLY A 165 -24.92 -1.58 2.91
C GLY A 165 -24.06 -1.82 4.16
N SER A 166 -22.79 -2.05 3.98
CA SER A 166 -21.82 -2.28 5.05
C SER A 166 -21.23 -0.95 5.47
N GLY A 167 -21.01 -0.78 6.76
CA GLY A 167 -20.20 0.30 7.30
C GLY A 167 -18.73 0.15 6.88
N GLY A 168 -18.52 -0.06 5.57
CA GLY A 168 -17.21 -0.31 4.95
C GLY A 168 -16.19 0.72 5.37
N LYS A 169 -15.06 0.25 5.82
CA LYS A 169 -13.97 1.10 6.31
C LYS A 169 -13.21 1.68 5.12
N TYR A 170 -12.98 2.97 5.16
CA TYR A 170 -12.14 3.66 4.19
C TYR A 170 -10.84 4.12 4.85
N ALA A 171 -9.72 3.84 4.21
CA ALA A 171 -8.40 4.27 4.61
C ALA A 171 -7.76 5.11 3.50
N PRO A 172 -7.65 6.44 3.69
CA PRO A 172 -6.95 7.32 2.76
C PRO A 172 -5.42 7.12 2.87
N PRO A 173 -4.66 7.39 1.81
CA PRO A 173 -3.21 7.18 1.79
C PRO A 173 -2.43 8.08 2.74
N CYS A 174 -2.97 9.21 3.14
CA CYS A 174 -2.29 10.10 4.10
C CYS A 174 -3.25 11.10 4.74
N GLN A 175 -3.47 10.96 6.04
CA GLN A 175 -3.71 12.11 6.91
C GLN A 175 -2.48 12.21 7.80
N ARG A 176 -1.83 13.39 7.85
CA ARG A 176 -0.59 13.69 8.58
C ARG A 176 -0.49 12.91 9.88
N PRO A 177 0.46 11.99 10.06
CA PRO A 177 0.52 11.19 11.28
C PRO A 177 1.25 11.98 12.37
N LYS A 178 0.56 12.25 13.46
CA LYS A 178 1.21 12.53 14.76
C LYS A 178 1.94 11.30 15.33
N MET A 179 2.06 10.20 14.57
CA MET A 179 2.38 8.88 15.09
C MET A 179 3.56 8.17 14.39
N PHE A 180 4.43 8.91 13.68
CA PHE A 180 5.62 8.33 13.05
C PHE A 180 6.59 7.65 14.04
N SER A 181 6.56 8.03 15.32
CA SER A 181 7.52 7.57 16.32
C SER A 181 7.36 6.11 16.79
N ARG A 182 6.24 5.43 16.47
CA ARG A 182 6.00 4.04 16.89
C ARG A 182 6.12 2.99 15.79
N ILE A 183 6.32 3.39 14.54
CA ILE A 183 6.21 2.48 13.39
C ILE A 183 7.52 1.72 13.14
N TRP A 184 8.66 2.29 13.48
CA TRP A 184 9.97 1.77 13.14
C TRP A 184 10.51 0.69 14.09
N GLN A 185 9.83 0.36 15.18
CA GLN A 185 10.20 -0.80 16.01
C GLN A 185 9.87 -2.17 15.37
N VAL A 186 9.36 -2.18 14.12
CA VAL A 186 8.99 -3.39 13.36
C VAL A 186 10.01 -3.71 12.26
N GLU A 187 11.20 -3.11 12.31
CA GLU A 187 12.17 -3.05 11.22
C GLU A 187 12.71 -4.40 10.73
N GLU A 188 12.97 -5.36 11.59
CA GLU A 188 13.56 -6.63 11.15
C GLU A 188 12.63 -7.49 10.28
N VAL A 189 11.33 -7.41 10.48
CA VAL A 189 10.35 -8.21 9.73
C VAL A 189 10.12 -7.61 8.36
N SER A 190 10.04 -6.27 8.25
CA SER A 190 9.77 -5.58 6.99
C SER A 190 10.91 -5.73 5.98
N LEU A 191 12.16 -5.61 6.39
CA LEU A 191 13.32 -5.75 5.50
C LEU A 191 13.52 -7.19 5.01
N ARG A 192 13.24 -8.19 5.85
CA ARG A 192 13.29 -9.61 5.42
C ARG A 192 12.20 -9.94 4.43
N LEU A 193 11.01 -9.38 4.57
CA LEU A 193 9.90 -9.55 3.63
C LEU A 193 10.15 -8.88 2.29
N LEU A 194 10.74 -7.71 2.29
CA LEU A 194 11.04 -6.94 1.08
C LEU A 194 12.09 -7.65 0.19
N ASN A 195 13.00 -8.44 0.78
CA ASN A 195 13.95 -9.26 0.04
C ASN A 195 13.32 -10.50 -0.61
N SER A 196 12.13 -10.91 -0.18
CA SER A 196 11.46 -12.10 -0.74
C SER A 196 10.41 -11.77 -1.81
N LEU A 197 10.05 -10.51 -1.93
CA LEU A 197 9.12 -10.04 -2.96
C LEU A 197 9.92 -9.63 -4.20
N SER A 198 9.69 -10.29 -5.32
CA SER A 198 10.21 -9.85 -6.63
C SER A 198 9.46 -8.58 -7.03
N TRP A 199 10.07 -7.44 -6.80
CA TRP A 199 9.54 -6.15 -7.24
C TRP A 199 9.71 -6.06 -8.77
N ALA A 200 8.61 -6.23 -9.50
CA ALA A 200 8.55 -6.01 -10.94
C ALA A 200 8.37 -4.52 -11.27
#